data_09c2b9387201ed49f3849a15d78da415
#
_entry.id   09c2b9387201ed49f3849a15d78da415
#
_cell.length_a   1.000
_cell.length_b   1.000
_cell.length_c   1.000
_cell.angle_alpha   90.00
_cell.angle_beta   90.00
_cell.angle_gamma   90.00
#
_symmetry.space_group_name_H-M   'P 1'
#
loop_
_entity.id
_entity.type
_entity.pdbx_description
1 polymer ?
#
loop_
_entity_poly.entity_id
_entity_poly.type
_entity_poly.pdbx_seq_one_letter_code
_entity_poly.pdbx_strand_id
1 'polypeptide(L)'
;MGKSTTASMLRRLGVPVHDADACVHRLFSSGGAAVEPVGAAFPDAVVDGAVDRTVLSSCVVGKPEALTRLERIVHPLVGRDRDAFLKRHSRAGHPLAVLDVPLLFETGGDARCDGVIVV
;
A
#
# COMPACT_ATOMS: atom_id res chain seq x y z
N MET A 1 -15.89 0.66 4.42
CA MET A 1 -16.72 1.83 4.79
C MET A 1 -16.29 2.42 6.11
N GLY A 2 -16.45 1.70 7.22
CA GLY A 2 -16.03 2.18 8.54
C GLY A 2 -14.52 2.45 8.68
N LYS A 3 -13.70 1.77 7.91
CA LYS A 3 -12.24 1.91 7.96
C LYS A 3 -11.78 3.34 7.62
N SER A 4 -12.31 3.93 6.54
CA SER A 4 -11.94 5.30 6.14
C SER A 4 -12.39 6.34 7.16
N THR A 5 -13.57 6.16 7.76
CA THR A 5 -14.08 7.02 8.80
C THR A 5 -13.20 6.95 10.05
N THR A 6 -12.84 5.75 10.48
CA THR A 6 -11.94 5.52 11.62
C THR A 6 -10.57 6.16 11.40
N ALA A 7 -9.99 6.00 10.21
CA ALA A 7 -8.72 6.62 9.87
C ALA A 7 -8.79 8.15 9.93
N SER A 8 -9.87 8.75 9.42
CA SER A 8 -10.08 10.20 9.48
C SER A 8 -10.18 10.71 10.91
N MET A 9 -10.88 9.98 11.77
CA MET A 9 -11.00 10.34 13.19
C MET A 9 -9.63 10.31 13.89
N LEU A 10 -8.82 9.30 13.63
CA LEU A 10 -7.48 9.18 14.20
C LEU A 10 -6.58 10.31 13.75
N ARG A 11 -6.65 10.71 12.47
CA ARG A 11 -5.89 11.86 11.96
C ARG A 11 -6.28 13.16 12.65
N ARG A 12 -7.56 13.35 12.92
CA ARG A 12 -8.06 14.54 13.66
C ARG A 12 -7.53 14.59 15.09
N LEU A 13 -7.25 13.43 15.68
CA LEU A 13 -6.65 13.32 17.01
C LEU A 13 -5.13 13.49 17.00
N GLY A 14 -4.53 13.74 15.83
CA GLY A 14 -3.10 13.92 15.69
C GLY A 14 -2.31 12.59 15.60
N VAL A 15 -2.99 11.47 15.37
CA VAL A 15 -2.34 10.16 15.23
C VAL A 15 -1.89 9.98 13.78
N PRO A 16 -0.60 9.68 13.54
CA PRO A 16 -0.13 9.37 12.19
C PRO A 16 -0.78 8.09 11.66
N VAL A 17 -1.30 8.14 10.44
CA VAL A 17 -1.93 7.00 9.77
C VAL A 17 -1.26 6.74 8.43
N HIS A 18 -0.76 5.52 8.22
CA HIS A 18 -0.24 5.05 6.94
C HIS A 18 -1.36 4.29 6.23
N ASP A 19 -1.82 4.82 5.11
CA ASP A 19 -2.85 4.21 4.27
C ASP A 19 -2.18 3.43 3.13
N ALA A 20 -2.30 2.08 3.17
CA ALA A 20 -1.68 1.22 2.17
C ALA A 20 -2.26 1.44 0.77
N ASP A 21 -3.56 1.70 0.66
CA ASP A 21 -4.18 1.96 -0.64
C ASP A 21 -3.69 3.27 -1.26
N ALA A 22 -3.57 4.32 -0.44
CA ALA A 22 -2.99 5.58 -0.89
C ALA A 22 -1.53 5.44 -1.29
N CYS A 23 -0.77 4.61 -0.57
CA CYS A 23 0.61 4.29 -0.90
C CYS A 23 0.71 3.65 -2.28
N VAL A 24 -0.11 2.63 -2.57
CA VAL A 24 -0.15 1.97 -3.88
C VAL A 24 -0.51 2.97 -4.97
N HIS A 25 -1.46 3.86 -4.71
CA HIS A 25 -1.84 4.90 -5.66
C HIS A 25 -0.64 5.80 -6.02
N ARG A 26 0.14 6.22 -5.03
CA ARG A 26 1.35 7.01 -5.27
C ARG A 26 2.41 6.24 -6.05
N LEU A 27 2.62 4.96 -5.72
CA LEU A 27 3.59 4.11 -6.41
C LEU A 27 3.25 3.91 -7.89
N PHE A 28 1.98 3.89 -8.23
CA PHE A 28 1.47 3.69 -9.58
C PHE A 28 1.35 4.99 -10.38
N SER A 29 1.45 6.13 -9.72
CA SER A 29 1.38 7.44 -10.38
C SER A 29 2.63 7.70 -11.22
N SER A 30 2.55 8.68 -12.11
CA SER A 30 3.69 9.07 -12.94
C SER A 30 4.93 9.35 -12.09
N GLY A 31 6.03 8.69 -12.44
CA GLY A 31 7.27 8.79 -11.68
C GLY A 31 7.31 7.94 -10.40
N GLY A 32 6.25 7.20 -10.11
CA GLY A 32 6.20 6.32 -8.93
C GLY A 32 7.14 5.12 -9.06
N ALA A 33 7.59 4.60 -7.90
CA ALA A 33 8.59 3.54 -7.86
C ALA A 33 8.12 2.22 -8.47
N ALA A 34 6.80 1.98 -8.56
CA ALA A 34 6.26 0.76 -9.15
C ALA A 34 6.13 0.81 -10.68
N VAL A 35 6.19 2.00 -11.28
CA VAL A 35 5.97 2.15 -12.73
C VAL A 35 6.97 1.34 -13.56
N GLU A 36 8.25 1.46 -13.26
CA GLU A 36 9.29 0.74 -13.99
C GLU A 36 9.20 -0.77 -13.84
N PRO A 37 9.17 -1.34 -12.62
CA PRO A 37 9.09 -2.80 -12.47
C PRO A 37 7.77 -3.39 -12.96
N VAL A 38 6.65 -2.69 -12.80
CA VAL A 38 5.35 -3.14 -13.35
C VAL A 38 5.39 -3.10 -14.87
N GLY A 39 5.98 -2.07 -15.46
CA GLY A 39 6.16 -1.97 -16.91
C GLY A 39 7.03 -3.07 -17.50
N ALA A 40 8.04 -3.53 -16.75
CA ALA A 40 8.88 -4.65 -17.17
C ALA A 40 8.11 -5.97 -17.19
N ALA A 41 7.21 -6.19 -16.25
CA ALA A 41 6.40 -7.42 -16.14
C ALA A 41 5.09 -7.34 -16.95
N PHE A 42 4.49 -6.18 -17.03
CA PHE A 42 3.20 -5.93 -17.69
C PHE A 42 3.30 -4.66 -18.56
N PRO A 43 3.95 -4.75 -19.74
CA PRO A 43 4.21 -3.54 -20.54
C PRO A 43 2.95 -2.76 -20.94
N ASP A 44 1.84 -3.46 -21.18
CA ASP A 44 0.58 -2.83 -21.59
C ASP A 44 -0.07 -2.04 -20.46
N ALA A 45 0.32 -2.30 -19.21
CA ALA A 45 -0.26 -1.64 -18.04
C ALA A 45 0.36 -0.26 -17.75
N VAL A 46 1.45 0.11 -18.41
CA VAL A 46 2.06 1.43 -18.25
C VAL A 46 1.67 2.31 -19.44
N VAL A 47 0.98 3.41 -19.14
CA VAL A 47 0.48 4.37 -20.12
C VAL A 47 0.90 5.77 -19.65
N ASP A 48 1.58 6.51 -20.53
CA ASP A 48 2.04 7.87 -20.24
C ASP A 48 2.88 8.00 -18.95
N GLY A 49 3.70 7.00 -18.68
CA GLY A 49 4.60 7.01 -17.53
C GLY A 49 3.95 6.66 -16.19
N ALA A 50 2.71 6.21 -16.21
CA ALA A 50 1.97 5.79 -15.01
C ALA A 50 1.37 4.40 -15.22
N VAL A 51 1.07 3.70 -14.12
CA VAL A 51 0.38 2.42 -14.19
C VAL A 51 -1.12 2.66 -14.35
N ASP A 52 -1.71 2.10 -15.43
CA ASP A 52 -3.15 2.06 -15.61
C ASP A 52 -3.73 0.87 -14.86
N ARG A 53 -4.44 1.13 -13.77
CA ARG A 53 -4.96 0.08 -12.89
C ARG A 53 -6.03 -0.78 -13.58
N THR A 54 -6.79 -0.22 -14.50
CA THR A 54 -7.79 -0.97 -15.27
C THR A 54 -7.12 -1.98 -16.19
N VAL A 55 -6.10 -1.57 -16.92
CA VAL A 55 -5.32 -2.46 -17.79
C VAL A 55 -4.59 -3.52 -16.95
N LEU A 56 -3.96 -3.10 -15.86
CA LEU A 56 -3.26 -4.02 -14.96
C LEU A 56 -4.20 -5.07 -14.39
N SER A 57 -5.38 -4.66 -13.95
CA SER A 57 -6.41 -5.57 -13.47
C SER A 57 -6.76 -6.64 -14.50
N SER A 58 -6.93 -6.24 -15.76
CA SER A 58 -7.23 -7.18 -16.85
C SER A 58 -6.07 -8.16 -17.10
N CYS A 59 -4.84 -7.75 -16.80
CA CYS A 59 -3.65 -8.63 -16.95
C CYS A 59 -3.60 -9.71 -15.87
N VAL A 60 -4.19 -9.50 -14.69
CA VAL A 60 -4.04 -10.39 -13.53
C VAL A 60 -5.31 -11.13 -13.15
N VAL A 61 -6.48 -10.62 -13.56
CA VAL A 61 -7.77 -11.27 -13.25
C VAL A 61 -7.84 -12.67 -13.87
N GLY A 62 -8.14 -13.66 -13.04
CA GLY A 62 -8.19 -15.05 -13.47
C GLY A 62 -6.83 -15.69 -13.77
N LYS A 63 -5.74 -15.00 -13.43
CA LYS A 63 -4.37 -15.47 -13.67
C LYS A 63 -3.57 -15.44 -12.38
N PRO A 64 -3.62 -16.51 -11.54
CA PRO A 64 -2.95 -16.51 -10.24
C PRO A 64 -1.45 -16.26 -10.31
N GLU A 65 -0.76 -16.75 -11.34
CA GLU A 65 0.68 -16.55 -11.53
C GLU A 65 1.01 -15.08 -11.79
N ALA A 66 0.19 -14.40 -12.60
CA ALA A 66 0.35 -12.98 -12.88
C ALA A 66 0.13 -12.15 -11.63
N LEU A 67 -0.90 -12.48 -10.86
CA LEU A 67 -1.18 -11.81 -9.58
C LEU A 67 -0.02 -11.97 -8.60
N THR A 68 0.53 -13.18 -8.47
CA THR A 68 1.70 -13.44 -7.61
C THR A 68 2.91 -12.62 -8.05
N ARG A 69 3.13 -12.51 -9.35
CA ARG A 69 4.23 -11.68 -9.90
C ARG A 69 4.04 -10.21 -9.53
N LEU A 70 2.82 -9.68 -9.67
CA LEU A 70 2.50 -8.32 -9.30
C LEU A 70 2.72 -8.07 -7.80
N GLU A 71 2.27 -8.99 -6.95
CA GLU A 71 2.45 -8.89 -5.51
C GLU A 71 3.94 -8.85 -5.12
N ARG A 72 4.78 -9.66 -5.76
CA ARG A 72 6.22 -9.65 -5.52
C ARG A 72 6.89 -8.32 -5.89
N ILE A 73 6.32 -7.60 -6.83
CA ILE A 73 6.79 -6.26 -7.20
C ILE A 73 6.33 -5.23 -6.17
N VAL A 74 5.05 -5.26 -5.82
CA VAL A 74 4.41 -4.20 -5.03
C VAL A 74 4.70 -4.32 -3.53
N HIS A 75 4.67 -5.52 -2.96
CA HIS A 75 4.85 -5.73 -1.52
C HIS A 75 6.14 -5.12 -0.96
N PRO A 76 7.32 -5.31 -1.58
CA PRO A 76 8.54 -4.68 -1.07
C PRO A 76 8.49 -3.16 -1.10
N LEU A 77 7.85 -2.58 -2.12
CA LEU A 77 7.74 -1.13 -2.26
C LEU A 77 6.82 -0.53 -1.21
N VAL A 78 5.68 -1.17 -0.95
CA VAL A 78 4.77 -0.77 0.13
C VAL A 78 5.45 -0.95 1.48
N GLY A 79 6.19 -2.03 1.66
CA GLY A 79 6.94 -2.29 2.89
C GLY A 79 7.98 -1.21 3.19
N ARG A 80 8.72 -0.76 2.19
CA ARG A 80 9.70 0.32 2.34
C ARG A 80 9.03 1.65 2.70
N ASP A 81 7.91 1.95 2.06
CA ASP A 81 7.16 3.18 2.35
C ASP A 81 6.61 3.18 3.78
N ARG A 82 6.07 2.03 4.20
CA ARG A 82 5.59 1.84 5.57
C ARG A 82 6.73 1.98 6.59
N ASP A 83 7.87 1.35 6.33
CA ASP A 83 9.01 1.40 7.25
C ASP A 83 9.56 2.83 7.37
N ALA A 84 9.62 3.56 6.26
CA ALA A 84 10.01 4.97 6.27
C ALA A 84 9.03 5.84 7.06
N PHE A 85 7.74 5.58 6.91
CA PHE A 85 6.69 6.24 7.69
C PHE A 85 6.86 6.00 9.18
N LEU A 86 7.05 4.74 9.58
CA LEU A 86 7.21 4.39 11.00
C LEU A 86 8.47 5.03 11.60
N LYS A 87 9.59 5.01 10.88
CA LYS A 87 10.84 5.65 11.33
C LYS A 87 10.66 7.16 11.49
N ARG A 88 10.04 7.82 10.53
CA ARG A 88 9.82 9.27 10.55
C ARG A 88 9.00 9.69 11.78
N HIS A 89 7.92 8.98 12.06
CA HIS A 89 7.04 9.31 13.17
C HIS A 89 7.62 8.88 14.53
N SER A 90 8.40 7.82 14.58
CA SER A 90 9.16 7.45 15.77
C SER A 90 10.17 8.54 16.14
N ARG A 91 10.91 9.05 15.16
CA ARG A 91 11.87 10.15 15.38
C ARG A 91 11.20 11.45 15.81
N ALA A 92 9.99 11.69 15.33
CA ALA A 92 9.20 12.86 15.73
C ALA A 92 8.57 12.73 17.12
N GLY A 93 8.72 11.59 17.78
CA GLY A 93 8.23 11.37 19.14
C GLY A 93 6.76 11.03 19.24
N HIS A 94 6.12 10.59 18.16
CA HIS A 94 4.73 10.14 18.21
C HIS A 94 4.63 8.81 18.96
N PRO A 95 3.81 8.74 20.04
CA PRO A 95 3.69 7.52 20.84
C PRO A 95 2.90 6.41 20.15
N LEU A 96 2.13 6.75 19.10
CA LEU A 96 1.23 5.84 18.42
C LEU A 96 1.26 6.14 16.92
N ALA A 97 1.34 5.08 16.12
CA ALA A 97 1.17 5.16 14.68
C ALA A 97 0.22 4.04 14.23
N VAL A 98 -0.61 4.33 13.22
CA VAL A 98 -1.63 3.41 12.75
C VAL A 98 -1.34 3.01 11.30
N LEU A 99 -1.48 1.73 11.01
CA LEU A 99 -1.38 1.18 9.65
C LEU A 99 -2.79 0.80 9.18
N ASP A 100 -3.24 1.46 8.13
CA ASP A 100 -4.53 1.18 7.49
C ASP A 100 -4.28 0.19 6.36
N VAL A 101 -4.56 -1.10 6.62
CA VAL A 101 -4.25 -2.21 5.71
C VAL A 101 -5.51 -3.02 5.44
N PRO A 102 -5.93 -3.17 4.17
CA PRO A 102 -7.16 -3.90 3.86
C PRO A 102 -7.10 -5.41 4.11
N LEU A 103 -5.93 -6.04 3.96
CA LEU A 103 -5.76 -7.49 4.08
C LEU A 103 -4.71 -7.86 5.14
N LEU A 104 -4.85 -7.26 6.34
CA LEU A 104 -3.85 -7.39 7.40
C LEU A 104 -3.62 -8.84 7.83
N PHE A 105 -4.71 -9.58 8.11
CA PHE A 105 -4.62 -10.96 8.59
C PHE A 105 -4.15 -11.92 7.51
N GLU A 106 -4.61 -11.74 6.27
CA GLU A 106 -4.25 -12.57 5.13
C GLU A 106 -2.78 -12.47 4.77
N THR A 107 -2.15 -11.33 5.06
CA THR A 107 -0.73 -11.10 4.78
C THR A 107 0.17 -11.34 5.98
N GLY A 108 -0.40 -11.67 7.15
CA GLY A 108 0.36 -11.86 8.39
C GLY A 108 0.88 -10.57 9.00
N GLY A 109 0.43 -9.41 8.52
CA GLY A 109 0.90 -8.12 9.02
C GLY A 109 0.48 -7.83 10.46
N ASP A 110 -0.57 -8.49 10.95
CA ASP A 110 -1.05 -8.36 12.32
C ASP A 110 0.02 -8.75 13.36
N ALA A 111 0.93 -9.67 13.01
CA ALA A 111 2.02 -10.10 13.89
C ALA A 111 3.03 -8.98 14.19
N ARG A 112 3.04 -7.92 13.38
CA ARG A 112 3.93 -6.76 13.53
C ARG A 112 3.29 -5.61 14.29
N CYS A 113 2.03 -5.77 14.71
CA CYS A 113 1.25 -4.73 15.38
C CYS A 113 1.11 -5.04 16.86
N ASP A 114 1.10 -4.00 17.70
CA ASP A 114 0.83 -4.12 19.13
C ASP A 114 -0.67 -4.31 19.41
N GLY A 115 -1.52 -3.83 18.49
CA GLY A 115 -2.96 -3.99 18.59
C GLY A 115 -3.61 -3.85 17.21
N VAL A 116 -4.81 -4.42 17.07
CA VAL A 116 -5.56 -4.41 15.80
C VAL A 116 -6.98 -3.94 16.05
N ILE A 117 -7.46 -3.01 15.22
CA ILE A 117 -8.86 -2.56 15.19
C ILE A 117 -9.47 -3.04 13.89
N VAL A 118 -10.58 -3.77 13.98
CA VAL A 118 -11.34 -4.26 12.83
C VAL A 118 -12.65 -3.50 12.70
N VAL A 119 -12.91 -2.98 11.52
CA VAL A 119 -14.13 -2.24 11.24
C VAL A 119 -14.80 -2.75 9.96
#